data_293d2c79af4c3f9885a4de800db240c3
#
_entry.id   293d2c79af4c3f9885a4de800db240c3
#
_cell.length_a   1.000
_cell.length_b   1.000
_cell.length_c   1.000
_cell.angle_alpha   90.00
_cell.angle_beta   90.00
_cell.angle_gamma   90.00
#
_symmetry.space_group_name_H-M   'P 1'
#
loop_
_entity.id
_entity.type
_entity.pdbx_description
1 polymer ?
#
loop_
_entity_poly.entity_id
_entity_poly.type
_entity_poly.pdbx_seq_one_letter_code
_entity_poly.pdbx_strand_id
1 'polypeptide(L)' 'MEKTLNVRGMTCGHCKASVTEALRKLPGVTSVDVDLATGRVTVVFDDRRLAELQLREAVEATGFDVEAADSR' A
#
# COMPACT_ATOMS: atom_id res chain seq x y z
N MET A 1 -13.07 -0.75 3.67
CA MET A 1 -12.44 -2.03 3.33
C MET A 1 -10.95 -1.99 3.64
N GLU A 2 -10.41 -3.10 4.09
CA GLU A 2 -9.00 -3.19 4.45
C GLU A 2 -8.30 -4.23 3.57
N LYS A 3 -7.14 -3.88 3.07
CA LYS A 3 -6.31 -4.78 2.27
C LYS A 3 -4.87 -4.74 2.77
N THR A 4 -4.24 -5.89 2.77
CA THR A 4 -2.82 -6.01 3.11
C THR A 4 -2.05 -6.40 1.87
N LEU A 5 -1.07 -5.58 1.52
CA LEU A 5 -0.20 -5.83 0.38
C LEU A 5 1.18 -6.26 0.88
N ASN A 6 1.77 -7.26 0.24
CA ASN A 6 3.14 -7.65 0.52
C ASN A 6 4.03 -6.95 -0.49
N VAL A 7 4.87 -6.06 -0.01
CA VAL A 7 5.73 -5.23 -0.86
C VAL A 7 7.18 -5.61 -0.67
N ARG A 8 7.85 -5.87 -1.77
CA ARG A 8 9.28 -6.21 -1.77
C ARG A 8 10.12 -4.96 -1.96
N GLY A 9 11.28 -4.95 -1.35
CA GLY A 9 12.24 -3.87 -1.51
C GLY A 9 12.14 -2.76 -0.50
N MET A 10 11.17 -2.81 0.40
CA MET A 10 11.06 -1.83 1.47
C MET A 10 12.04 -2.19 2.57
N THR A 11 13.17 -1.51 2.61
CA THR A 11 14.22 -1.83 3.59
C THR A 11 14.56 -0.67 4.52
N CYS A 12 13.95 0.49 4.34
CA CYS A 12 14.27 1.65 5.17
C CYS A 12 13.05 2.56 5.33
N GLY A 13 13.15 3.49 6.28
CA GLY A 13 12.06 4.43 6.56
C GLY A 13 11.71 5.31 5.37
N HIS A 14 12.66 5.56 4.50
CA HIS A 14 12.43 6.35 3.29
C HIS A 14 11.44 5.64 2.35
N CYS A 15 11.62 4.35 2.22
CA CYS A 15 10.72 3.51 1.42
C CYS A 15 9.31 3.51 2.01
N LYS A 16 9.23 3.40 3.34
CA LYS A 16 7.96 3.47 4.04
C LYS A 16 7.23 4.78 3.76
N ALA A 17 7.95 5.88 3.84
CA ALA A 17 7.37 7.20 3.60
C ALA A 17 6.85 7.33 2.16
N SER A 18 7.63 6.84 1.20
CA SER A 18 7.25 6.90 -0.21
C SER A 18 5.96 6.12 -0.49
N VAL A 19 5.87 4.90 0.02
CA VAL A 19 4.70 4.06 -0.15
C VAL A 19 3.49 4.68 0.55
N THR A 20 3.66 5.11 1.79
CA THR A 20 2.59 5.73 2.56
C THR A 20 2.03 6.95 1.81
N GLU A 21 2.92 7.80 1.34
CA GLU A 21 2.53 9.01 0.65
C GLU A 21 1.79 8.72 -0.66
N ALA A 22 2.31 7.77 -1.43
CA ALA A 22 1.69 7.38 -2.70
C ALA A 22 0.25 6.86 -2.48
N LEU A 23 0.06 6.05 -1.45
CA LEU A 23 -1.27 5.51 -1.15
C LEU A 23 -2.21 6.58 -0.60
N ARG A 24 -1.71 7.46 0.24
CA ARG A 24 -2.55 8.51 0.84
C ARG A 24 -3.04 9.53 -0.17
N LYS A 25 -2.38 9.63 -1.31
CA LYS A 25 -2.81 10.52 -2.38
C LYS A 25 -4.06 10.02 -3.11
N LEU A 26 -4.36 8.75 -2.98
CA LEU A 26 -5.51 8.18 -3.67
C LEU A 26 -6.80 8.59 -2.96
N PRO A 27 -7.82 8.99 -3.72
CA PRO A 27 -9.11 9.34 -3.13
C PRO A 27 -9.77 8.09 -2.56
N GLY A 28 -10.30 8.20 -1.37
CA GLY A 28 -10.95 7.07 -0.70
C GLY A 28 -10.09 6.32 0.30
N VAL A 29 -8.79 6.62 0.37
CA VAL A 29 -7.91 6.00 1.36
C VAL A 29 -8.11 6.70 2.71
N THR A 30 -8.43 5.90 3.73
CA THR A 30 -8.65 6.39 5.08
C THR A 30 -7.36 6.34 5.90
N SER A 31 -6.65 5.22 5.83
CA SER A 31 -5.40 5.09 6.56
C SER A 31 -4.46 4.11 5.88
N VAL A 32 -3.18 4.25 6.17
CA VAL A 32 -2.12 3.40 5.63
C VAL A 32 -1.19 3.04 6.78
N ASP A 33 -0.90 1.76 6.93
CA ASP A 33 0.04 1.28 7.92
C ASP A 33 1.09 0.42 7.22
N VAL A 34 2.37 0.74 7.43
CA VAL A 34 3.49 0.05 6.79
C VAL A 34 4.34 -0.62 7.86
N ASP A 35 4.55 -1.92 7.70
CA ASP A 35 5.43 -2.70 8.57
C ASP A 35 6.69 -3.05 7.80
N LEU A 36 7.80 -2.40 8.10
CA LEU A 36 9.06 -2.63 7.43
C LEU A 36 9.65 -3.99 7.75
N ALA A 37 9.38 -4.52 8.93
CA ALA A 37 9.95 -5.80 9.34
C ALA A 37 9.44 -6.95 8.49
N THR A 38 8.19 -6.88 8.07
CA THR A 38 7.56 -7.94 7.28
C THR A 38 7.31 -7.54 5.82
N GLY A 39 7.42 -6.26 5.51
CA GLY A 39 7.12 -5.75 4.18
C GLY A 39 5.62 -5.65 3.90
N ARG A 40 4.80 -5.67 4.93
CA ARG A 40 3.36 -5.60 4.78
C ARG A 40 2.86 -4.17 4.85
N VAL A 41 1.95 -3.86 3.94
CA VAL A 41 1.30 -2.56 3.89
C VAL A 41 -0.21 -2.79 4.03
N THR A 42 -0.79 -2.28 5.10
CA THR A 42 -2.22 -2.39 5.34
C THR A 42 -2.88 -1.06 5.00
N VAL A 43 -3.86 -1.11 4.11
CA VAL A 43 -4.56 0.09 3.65
C VAL A 43 -6.04 -0.05 3.97
N VAL A 44 -6.60 0.95 4.63
CA VAL A 44 -8.03 1.05 4.85
C VAL A 44 -8.56 2.08 3.86
N PHE A 45 -9.52 1.67 3.06
CA PHE A 45 -10.03 2.53 1.98
C PHE A 45 -11.51 2.22 1.71
N ASP A 46 -12.14 3.14 1.00
CA ASP A 46 -13.53 2.97 0.56
C ASP A 46 -13.52 2.27 -0.80
N ASP A 47 -13.96 1.02 -0.83
CA ASP A 47 -13.95 0.20 -2.04
C ASP A 47 -14.95 0.66 -3.11
N ARG A 48 -15.82 1.59 -2.76
CA ARG A 48 -16.73 2.21 -3.74
C ARG A 48 -16.01 3.26 -4.58
N ARG A 49 -14.94 3.84 -4.05
CA ARG A 49 -14.21 4.92 -4.69
C ARG A 49 -12.87 4.48 -5.23
N LEU A 50 -12.37 3.35 -4.77
CA LEU A 50 -11.00 2.92 -5.04
C LEU A 50 -10.96 1.40 -5.17
N ALA A 51 -10.32 0.93 -6.22
CA ALA A 51 -10.15 -0.50 -6.45
C ALA A 51 -8.80 -0.97 -5.90
N GLU A 52 -8.72 -2.25 -5.53
CA GLU A 52 -7.48 -2.87 -5.08
C GLU A 52 -6.34 -2.68 -6.10
N LEU A 53 -6.66 -2.77 -7.38
CA LEU A 53 -5.69 -2.58 -8.44
C LEU A 53 -5.03 -1.21 -8.38
N GLN A 54 -5.77 -0.18 -8.01
CA GLN A 54 -5.25 1.16 -7.90
C GLN A 54 -4.24 1.28 -6.75
N LEU A 55 -4.49 0.57 -5.64
CA LEU A 55 -3.55 0.52 -4.53
C LEU A 55 -2.24 -0.12 -4.97
N ARG A 56 -2.34 -1.24 -5.65
CA ARG A 56 -1.19 -1.97 -6.16
C ARG A 56 -0.38 -1.12 -7.14
N GLU A 57 -1.07 -0.49 -8.08
CA GLU A 57 -0.41 0.36 -9.07
C GLU A 57 0.30 1.54 -8.42
N ALA A 58 -0.30 2.13 -7.39
CA ALA A 58 0.32 3.24 -6.69
C ALA A 58 1.63 2.83 -6.02
N VAL A 59 1.67 1.64 -5.43
CA VAL A 59 2.89 1.12 -4.83
C VAL A 59 3.92 0.79 -5.90
N GLU A 60 3.51 0.16 -6.97
CA GLU A 60 4.42 -0.18 -8.07
C GLU A 60 5.01 1.06 -8.72
N ALA A 61 4.26 2.14 -8.76
CA ALA A 61 4.74 3.40 -9.31
C ALA A 61 5.89 4.01 -8.49
N THR A 62 6.05 3.60 -7.24
CA THR A 62 7.18 4.06 -6.42
C THR A 62 8.45 3.26 -6.68
N GLY A 63 8.37 2.20 -7.49
CA GLY A 63 9.50 1.36 -7.84
C GLY A 63 9.59 0.06 -7.06
N PHE A 64 8.61 -0.25 -6.22
CA PHE A 64 8.60 -1.49 -5.45
C PHE A 64 7.68 -2.52 -6.10
N ASP A 65 7.99 -3.79 -5.87
CA ASP A 65 7.15 -4.87 -6.36
C ASP A 65 6.12 -5.26 -5.31
N VAL A 66 4.89 -5.41 -5.75
CA VAL A 66 3.81 -5.92 -4.92
C VAL A 66 3.69 -7.41 -5.21
N GLU A 67 3.96 -8.23 -4.20
CA GLU A 67 4.00 -9.67 -4.35
C GLU A 67 2.62 -10.29 -4.31
N ALA A 68 1.82 -9.89 -3.34
CA ALA A 68 0.49 -10.43 -3.15
C ALA A 68 -0.37 -9.46 -2.36
N ALA A 69 -1.67 -9.59 -2.51
CA ALA A 69 -2.62 -8.82 -1.71
C ALA A 69 -3.49 -9.82 -0.93
N ASP A 70 -3.52 -9.64 0.39
CA ASP A 70 -4.36 -10.42 1.27
C ASP A 70 -5.64 -9.65 1.55
N SER A 71 -6.76 -10.32 1.40
CA SER A 71 -8.06 -9.74 1.64
C SER A 71 -8.65 -10.29 2.94
N ARG A 72 -9.00 -9.43 3.85
CA ARG A 72 -9.60 -9.84 5.12
C ARG A 72 -10.82 -9.02 5.44
#